data_edb7bae2e06f1b4b4b78c7aebba4c8cb
#
_entry.id   edb7bae2e06f1b4b4b78c7aebba4c8cb
#
_cell.length_a   1.000
_cell.length_b   1.000
_cell.length_c   1.000
_cell.angle_alpha   90.00
_cell.angle_beta   90.00
_cell.angle_gamma   90.00
#
_symmetry.space_group_name_H-M   'P 1'
#
loop_
_entity.id
_entity.type
_entity.pdbx_description
1 polymer ?
#
loop_
_entity_poly.entity_id
_entity_poly.type
_entity_poly.pdbx_seq_one_letter_code
_entity_poly.pdbx_strand_id
1 'polypeptide(L)'
;MKKRKASLSFIITILVVVLVTLFLLWSTFFFLSLYVSSMKQAAQTSSEQAVTQASNAISNYIGDMQEIMSLIEQNLTKSGGKSDQTLETLCNVRSDLVAVYIYDEQGRMKDSYTRTHTLKEHYLKDLSYIALDSYNPDVLYLSEPHVESLLQDYYPWVVSVLQELTGADGQRMRVVIDIRFSKISDYVDNVGIGQHGYCFITDSNGEIIYHPQQQLLYSGLKKEATAGLNLTSDGSFETDDLICSVRSLDN
;
A
#
# COMPACT_ATOMS: atom_id res chain seq x y z
N MET A 1 18.15 -54.78 58.15
CA MET A 1 18.41 -54.04 56.86
C MET A 1 19.71 -53.21 57.04
N LYS A 2 20.85 -53.62 56.39
CA LYS A 2 22.11 -52.86 56.41
C LYS A 2 21.96 -51.61 55.48
N LYS A 3 21.91 -50.40 56.06
CA LYS A 3 22.02 -49.15 55.25
C LYS A 3 23.41 -49.14 54.59
N ARG A 4 23.48 -49.36 53.28
CA ARG A 4 24.74 -49.14 52.55
C ARG A 4 25.05 -47.64 52.60
N LYS A 5 26.13 -47.28 53.31
CA LYS A 5 26.66 -45.91 53.24
C LYS A 5 27.21 -45.69 51.84
N ALA A 6 26.66 -44.71 51.13
CA ALA A 6 27.18 -44.30 49.81
C ALA A 6 28.66 -43.86 50.00
N SER A 7 29.52 -44.28 49.07
CA SER A 7 30.94 -43.87 49.07
C SER A 7 30.99 -42.35 48.84
N LEU A 8 31.91 -41.68 49.59
CA LEU A 8 32.16 -40.23 49.44
C LEU A 8 32.37 -39.83 47.94
N SER A 9 33.13 -40.66 47.22
CA SER A 9 33.38 -40.50 45.79
C SER A 9 32.08 -40.51 44.95
N PHE A 10 31.12 -41.37 45.26
CA PHE A 10 29.83 -41.45 44.58
C PHE A 10 28.98 -40.19 44.82
N ILE A 11 29.01 -39.66 46.05
CA ILE A 11 28.29 -38.41 46.39
C ILE A 11 28.89 -37.22 45.63
N ILE A 12 30.21 -37.11 45.57
CA ILE A 12 30.92 -36.06 44.85
C ILE A 12 30.61 -36.14 43.35
N THR A 13 30.63 -37.34 42.75
CA THR A 13 30.33 -37.54 41.33
C THR A 13 28.90 -37.09 41.01
N ILE A 14 27.91 -37.46 41.83
CA ILE A 14 26.52 -37.01 41.63
C ILE A 14 26.41 -35.49 41.73
N LEU A 15 27.07 -34.88 42.75
CA LEU A 15 27.05 -33.44 42.92
C LEU A 15 27.63 -32.69 41.71
N VAL A 16 28.75 -33.17 41.17
CA VAL A 16 29.37 -32.58 39.97
C VAL A 16 28.46 -32.73 38.75
N VAL A 17 27.86 -33.91 38.55
CA VAL A 17 26.92 -34.15 37.44
C VAL A 17 25.72 -33.21 37.55
N VAL A 18 25.14 -33.06 38.74
CA VAL A 18 23.99 -32.14 38.96
C VAL A 18 24.39 -30.70 38.70
N LEU A 19 25.55 -30.24 39.16
CA LEU A 19 26.04 -28.88 38.89
C LEU A 19 26.24 -28.63 37.40
N VAL A 20 26.86 -29.56 36.70
CA VAL A 20 27.09 -29.44 35.24
C VAL A 20 25.76 -29.42 34.49
N THR A 21 24.80 -30.29 34.85
CA THR A 21 23.49 -30.29 34.21
C THR A 21 22.69 -29.00 34.45
N LEU A 22 22.72 -28.47 35.67
CA LEU A 22 22.10 -27.19 35.99
C LEU A 22 22.75 -26.02 35.23
N PHE A 23 24.07 -26.01 35.11
CA PHE A 23 24.78 -25.01 34.33
C PHE A 23 24.41 -25.08 32.84
N LEU A 24 24.35 -26.29 32.27
CA LEU A 24 23.92 -26.46 30.86
C LEU A 24 22.48 -26.00 30.63
N LEU A 25 21.56 -26.36 31.53
CA LEU A 25 20.16 -25.92 31.42
C LEU A 25 20.05 -24.39 31.52
N TRP A 26 20.75 -23.76 32.46
CA TRP A 26 20.80 -22.32 32.62
C TRP A 26 21.40 -21.64 31.37
N SER A 27 22.53 -22.15 30.88
CA SER A 27 23.17 -21.65 29.66
C SER A 27 22.26 -21.76 28.45
N THR A 28 21.60 -22.90 28.27
CA THR A 28 20.63 -23.10 27.15
C THR A 28 19.48 -22.12 27.23
N PHE A 29 18.88 -21.93 28.41
CA PHE A 29 17.81 -20.96 28.63
C PHE A 29 18.26 -19.52 28.32
N PHE A 30 19.46 -19.15 28.78
CA PHE A 30 20.02 -17.82 28.52
C PHE A 30 20.26 -17.58 27.04
N PHE A 31 20.87 -18.51 26.31
CA PHE A 31 21.10 -18.40 24.89
C PHE A 31 19.78 -18.38 24.09
N LEU A 32 18.80 -19.19 24.48
CA LEU A 32 17.47 -19.19 23.85
C LEU A 32 16.79 -17.84 24.03
N SER A 33 16.83 -17.25 25.21
CA SER A 33 16.28 -15.92 25.48
C SER A 33 16.95 -14.84 24.65
N LEU A 34 18.28 -14.83 24.55
CA LEU A 34 19.01 -13.91 23.67
C LEU A 34 18.65 -14.09 22.19
N TYR A 35 18.55 -15.34 21.74
CA TYR A 35 18.19 -15.66 20.38
C TYR A 35 16.79 -15.16 20.02
N VAL A 36 15.79 -15.43 20.85
CA VAL A 36 14.41 -14.96 20.64
C VAL A 36 14.35 -13.43 20.62
N SER A 37 15.03 -12.76 21.55
CA SER A 37 15.09 -11.29 21.58
C SER A 37 15.74 -10.72 20.32
N SER A 38 16.86 -11.31 19.87
CA SER A 38 17.54 -10.87 18.64
C SER A 38 16.66 -11.10 17.39
N MET A 39 15.94 -12.23 17.33
CA MET A 39 15.02 -12.51 16.22
C MET A 39 13.84 -11.54 16.17
N LYS A 40 13.27 -11.21 17.32
CA LYS A 40 12.20 -10.20 17.40
C LYS A 40 12.68 -8.83 16.94
N GLN A 41 13.84 -8.39 17.39
CA GLN A 41 14.43 -7.11 16.97
C GLN A 41 14.72 -7.10 15.47
N ALA A 42 15.25 -8.17 14.91
CA ALA A 42 15.49 -8.29 13.49
C ALA A 42 14.18 -8.25 12.67
N ALA A 43 13.13 -8.93 13.14
CA ALA A 43 11.82 -8.91 12.50
C ALA A 43 11.19 -7.51 12.54
N GLN A 44 11.27 -6.82 13.68
CA GLN A 44 10.78 -5.45 13.81
C GLN A 44 11.51 -4.50 12.85
N THR A 45 12.85 -4.52 12.85
CA THR A 45 13.65 -3.68 11.94
C THR A 45 13.33 -3.98 10.47
N SER A 46 13.20 -5.25 10.11
CA SER A 46 12.82 -5.66 8.75
C SER A 46 11.42 -5.15 8.39
N SER A 47 10.46 -5.23 9.29
CA SER A 47 9.10 -4.72 9.09
C SER A 47 9.08 -3.19 8.90
N GLU A 48 9.82 -2.44 9.74
CA GLU A 48 9.94 -0.98 9.63
C GLU A 48 10.59 -0.54 8.32
N GLN A 49 11.66 -1.22 7.90
CA GLN A 49 12.31 -0.94 6.61
C GLN A 49 11.37 -1.22 5.44
N ALA A 50 10.65 -2.31 5.50
CA ALA A 50 9.72 -2.74 4.49
C ALA A 50 8.59 -1.73 4.28
N VAL A 51 7.88 -1.35 5.34
CA VAL A 51 6.77 -0.40 5.26
C VAL A 51 7.26 0.99 4.85
N THR A 52 8.47 1.39 5.29
CA THR A 52 9.09 2.66 4.86
C THR A 52 9.41 2.64 3.37
N GLN A 53 9.93 1.54 2.85
CA GLN A 53 10.23 1.39 1.43
C GLN A 53 8.95 1.45 0.58
N ALA A 54 7.88 0.75 0.99
CA ALA A 54 6.59 0.79 0.31
C ALA A 54 5.99 2.20 0.34
N SER A 55 5.98 2.86 1.50
CA SER A 55 5.48 4.22 1.66
C SER A 55 6.23 5.19 0.73
N ASN A 56 7.57 5.18 0.76
CA ASN A 56 8.37 6.06 -0.09
C ASN A 56 8.12 5.81 -1.60
N ALA A 57 7.96 4.55 -2.01
CA ALA A 57 7.70 4.21 -3.40
C ALA A 57 6.33 4.73 -3.86
N ILE A 58 5.30 4.60 -3.02
CA ILE A 58 3.95 5.10 -3.30
C ILE A 58 3.94 6.64 -3.30
N SER A 59 4.56 7.29 -2.31
CA SER A 59 4.64 8.75 -2.25
C SER A 59 5.38 9.33 -3.47
N ASN A 60 6.47 8.72 -3.90
CA ASN A 60 7.16 9.12 -5.13
C ASN A 60 6.25 8.95 -6.36
N TYR A 61 5.48 7.87 -6.42
CA TYR A 61 4.55 7.64 -7.52
C TYR A 61 3.41 8.66 -7.55
N ILE A 62 2.90 9.07 -6.39
CA ILE A 62 1.93 10.17 -6.28
C ILE A 62 2.55 11.49 -6.76
N GLY A 63 3.80 11.76 -6.39
CA GLY A 63 4.56 12.91 -6.90
C GLY A 63 4.70 12.92 -8.43
N ASP A 64 4.99 11.75 -9.04
CA ASP A 64 5.00 11.61 -10.50
C ASP A 64 3.63 11.97 -11.13
N MET A 65 2.52 11.63 -10.45
CA MET A 65 1.17 11.97 -10.94
C MET A 65 0.91 13.48 -10.85
N GLN A 66 1.43 14.16 -9.83
CA GLN A 66 1.37 15.62 -9.74
C GLN A 66 2.13 16.29 -10.89
N GLU A 67 3.30 15.77 -11.26
CA GLU A 67 4.06 16.25 -12.42
C GLU A 67 3.28 16.05 -13.74
N ILE A 68 2.62 14.91 -13.89
CA ILE A 68 1.76 14.63 -15.06
C ILE A 68 0.59 15.61 -15.11
N MET A 69 -0.08 15.87 -13.97
CA MET A 69 -1.15 16.87 -13.91
C MET A 69 -0.66 18.26 -14.32
N SER A 70 0.51 18.67 -13.87
CA SER A 70 1.13 19.95 -14.25
C SER A 70 1.43 20.00 -15.76
N LEU A 71 1.88 18.91 -16.36
CA LEU A 71 2.09 18.82 -17.82
C LEU A 71 0.77 18.92 -18.58
N ILE A 72 -0.30 18.30 -18.09
CA ILE A 72 -1.65 18.40 -18.68
C ILE A 72 -2.14 19.84 -18.60
N GLU A 73 -2.01 20.50 -17.47
CA GLU A 73 -2.38 21.90 -17.27
C GLU A 73 -1.66 22.82 -18.26
N GLN A 74 -0.34 22.66 -18.38
CA GLN A 74 0.45 23.45 -19.35
C GLN A 74 0.00 23.22 -20.80
N ASN A 75 -0.39 22.01 -21.16
CA ASN A 75 -0.93 21.71 -22.47
C ASN A 75 -2.29 22.37 -22.70
N LEU A 76 -3.20 22.24 -21.77
CA LEU A 76 -4.53 22.84 -21.83
C LEU A 76 -4.46 24.36 -21.93
N THR A 77 -3.51 24.99 -21.22
CA THR A 77 -3.27 26.43 -21.27
C THR A 77 -2.68 26.89 -22.61
N LYS A 78 -1.75 26.14 -23.21
CA LYS A 78 -1.09 26.49 -24.46
C LYS A 78 -1.95 26.23 -25.69
N SER A 79 -2.73 25.16 -25.68
CA SER A 79 -3.49 24.65 -26.85
C SER A 79 -4.88 25.25 -26.99
N GLY A 80 -5.29 26.18 -26.12
CA GLY A 80 -6.63 26.77 -26.16
C GLY A 80 -7.75 25.74 -25.95
N GLY A 81 -7.49 24.71 -25.12
CA GLY A 81 -8.44 23.64 -24.82
C GLY A 81 -8.56 22.57 -25.89
N LYS A 82 -7.73 22.58 -26.92
CA LYS A 82 -7.61 21.46 -27.87
C LYS A 82 -6.57 20.48 -27.35
N SER A 83 -6.97 19.24 -27.27
CA SER A 83 -6.08 18.15 -26.91
C SER A 83 -4.96 18.01 -27.92
N ASP A 84 -3.77 17.98 -27.42
CA ASP A 84 -2.61 17.85 -28.26
C ASP A 84 -2.12 16.40 -28.27
N GLN A 85 -1.41 16.06 -29.32
CA GLN A 85 -0.68 14.80 -29.52
C GLN A 85 0.13 14.37 -28.29
N THR A 86 0.43 15.31 -27.38
CA THR A 86 1.15 15.08 -26.12
C THR A 86 0.40 14.16 -25.17
N LEU A 87 -0.91 14.32 -24.96
CA LEU A 87 -1.71 13.48 -24.05
C LEU A 87 -1.87 12.06 -24.61
N GLU A 88 -2.09 11.96 -25.92
CA GLU A 88 -2.11 10.67 -26.61
C GLU A 88 -0.74 9.96 -26.48
N THR A 89 0.36 10.70 -26.67
CA THR A 89 1.70 10.16 -26.50
C THR A 89 1.95 9.72 -25.06
N LEU A 90 1.52 10.48 -24.06
CA LEU A 90 1.63 10.14 -22.65
C LEU A 90 0.97 8.79 -22.34
N CYS A 91 -0.30 8.60 -22.77
CA CYS A 91 -1.02 7.33 -22.59
C CYS A 91 -0.34 6.16 -23.34
N ASN A 92 0.28 6.43 -24.49
CA ASN A 92 0.99 5.41 -25.26
C ASN A 92 2.31 4.98 -24.63
N VAL A 93 3.04 5.90 -23.99
CA VAL A 93 4.34 5.64 -23.37
C VAL A 93 4.18 5.03 -21.96
N ARG A 94 3.24 5.54 -21.18
CA ARG A 94 3.00 5.12 -19.79
C ARG A 94 2.03 3.93 -19.75
N SER A 95 2.56 2.73 -19.54
CA SER A 95 1.75 1.50 -19.46
C SER A 95 0.90 1.37 -18.19
N ASP A 96 1.18 2.16 -17.19
CA ASP A 96 0.44 2.25 -15.93
C ASP A 96 -0.81 3.13 -16.07
N LEU A 97 -0.84 4.08 -17.03
CA LEU A 97 -2.02 4.86 -17.32
C LEU A 97 -3.00 4.03 -18.16
N VAL A 98 -4.24 3.95 -17.69
CA VAL A 98 -5.35 3.30 -18.38
C VAL A 98 -6.06 4.29 -19.30
N ALA A 99 -6.40 5.45 -18.76
CA ALA A 99 -7.08 6.52 -19.47
C ALA A 99 -6.84 7.89 -18.81
N VAL A 100 -7.02 8.95 -19.60
CA VAL A 100 -7.12 10.33 -19.12
C VAL A 100 -8.44 10.90 -19.64
N TYR A 101 -9.26 11.45 -18.75
CA TYR A 101 -10.54 12.06 -19.08
C TYR A 101 -10.54 13.53 -18.68
N ILE A 102 -11.08 14.38 -19.55
CA ILE A 102 -11.22 15.81 -19.31
C ILE A 102 -12.70 16.16 -19.32
N TYR A 103 -13.18 16.71 -18.21
CA TYR A 103 -14.56 17.13 -18.01
C TYR A 103 -14.65 18.66 -17.92
N ASP A 104 -15.76 19.23 -18.42
CA ASP A 104 -16.08 20.64 -18.20
C ASP A 104 -16.64 20.88 -16.78
N GLU A 105 -16.90 22.15 -16.45
CA GLU A 105 -17.49 22.53 -15.16
C GLU A 105 -18.86 21.89 -14.89
N GLN A 106 -19.58 21.49 -15.93
CA GLN A 106 -20.87 20.83 -15.83
C GLN A 106 -20.75 19.31 -15.73
N GLY A 107 -19.53 18.78 -15.67
CA GLY A 107 -19.27 17.34 -15.58
C GLY A 107 -19.46 16.59 -16.90
N ARG A 108 -19.53 17.28 -18.02
CA ARG A 108 -19.60 16.66 -19.35
C ARG A 108 -18.18 16.36 -19.83
N MET A 109 -17.97 15.15 -20.35
CA MET A 109 -16.67 14.78 -20.93
C MET A 109 -16.41 15.59 -22.18
N LYS A 110 -15.30 16.32 -22.20
CA LYS A 110 -14.79 17.08 -23.36
C LYS A 110 -13.89 16.23 -24.22
N ASP A 111 -12.93 15.56 -23.59
CA ASP A 111 -11.91 14.76 -24.25
C ASP A 111 -11.57 13.51 -23.43
N SER A 112 -11.02 12.51 -24.13
CA SER A 112 -10.54 11.28 -23.51
C SER A 112 -9.36 10.70 -24.29
N TYR A 113 -8.39 10.18 -23.56
CA TYR A 113 -7.16 9.58 -24.09
C TYR A 113 -6.99 8.21 -23.51
N THR A 114 -6.81 7.23 -24.36
CA THR A 114 -6.57 5.84 -24.00
C THR A 114 -5.48 5.27 -24.90
N ARG A 115 -4.78 4.27 -24.43
CA ARG A 115 -3.68 3.67 -25.19
C ARG A 115 -4.15 2.89 -26.43
N THR A 116 -5.11 1.96 -26.25
CA THR A 116 -5.55 1.01 -27.29
C THR A 116 -7.05 0.71 -27.24
N HIS A 117 -7.75 1.31 -26.32
CA HIS A 117 -9.17 1.02 -26.07
C HIS A 117 -10.04 2.20 -26.50
N THR A 118 -11.24 1.90 -26.93
CA THR A 118 -12.25 2.90 -27.28
C THR A 118 -13.26 3.05 -26.16
N LEU A 119 -13.84 4.23 -26.05
CA LEU A 119 -14.96 4.46 -25.15
C LEU A 119 -16.22 3.76 -25.65
N LYS A 120 -17.09 3.37 -24.73
CA LYS A 120 -18.45 2.94 -25.05
C LYS A 120 -19.23 4.10 -25.66
N GLU A 121 -20.10 3.82 -26.63
CA GLU A 121 -20.93 4.85 -27.31
C GLU A 121 -21.85 5.60 -26.35
N HIS A 122 -22.37 4.89 -25.32
CA HIS A 122 -23.27 5.45 -24.31
C HIS A 122 -22.64 5.19 -22.95
N TYR A 123 -21.96 6.19 -22.42
CA TYR A 123 -21.32 6.12 -21.12
C TYR A 123 -21.79 7.26 -20.20
N LEU A 124 -21.95 6.91 -18.94
CA LEU A 124 -22.07 7.87 -17.86
C LEU A 124 -20.98 7.48 -16.85
N LYS A 125 -19.97 8.33 -16.66
CA LYS A 125 -19.02 8.11 -15.58
C LYS A 125 -19.65 8.62 -14.30
N ASP A 126 -19.88 7.70 -13.39
CA ASP A 126 -20.25 8.03 -12.03
C ASP A 126 -18.96 8.44 -11.28
N LEU A 127 -18.86 9.74 -10.97
CA LEU A 127 -17.79 10.29 -10.15
C LEU A 127 -18.16 10.33 -8.65
N SER A 128 -19.23 9.62 -8.26
CA SER A 128 -19.71 9.60 -6.86
C SER A 128 -18.70 9.04 -5.87
N TYR A 129 -17.72 8.26 -6.35
CA TYR A 129 -16.62 7.77 -5.53
C TYR A 129 -15.61 8.85 -5.12
N ILE A 130 -15.72 10.06 -5.68
CA ILE A 130 -14.99 11.24 -5.24
C ILE A 130 -16.00 12.20 -4.61
N ALA A 131 -15.85 12.47 -3.32
CA ALA A 131 -16.71 13.39 -2.59
C ALA A 131 -16.52 14.83 -3.12
N LEU A 132 -17.31 15.23 -4.09
CA LEU A 132 -17.20 16.53 -4.75
C LEU A 132 -17.47 17.72 -3.82
N ASP A 133 -18.24 17.50 -2.75
CA ASP A 133 -18.59 18.55 -1.77
C ASP A 133 -17.40 18.96 -0.87
N SER A 134 -16.39 18.11 -0.75
CA SER A 134 -15.15 18.39 -0.01
C SER A 134 -13.96 18.68 -0.92
N TYR A 135 -14.22 18.88 -2.22
CA TYR A 135 -13.18 19.03 -3.23
C TYR A 135 -12.44 20.37 -3.09
N ASN A 136 -11.11 20.30 -3.00
CA ASN A 136 -10.22 21.45 -3.06
C ASN A 136 -9.45 21.41 -4.39
N PRO A 137 -9.63 22.41 -5.28
CA PRO A 137 -8.98 22.41 -6.60
C PRO A 137 -7.45 22.43 -6.55
N ASP A 138 -6.88 22.88 -5.43
CA ASP A 138 -5.42 22.96 -5.25
C ASP A 138 -4.81 21.63 -4.80
N VAL A 139 -5.62 20.60 -4.58
CA VAL A 139 -5.18 19.30 -4.07
C VAL A 139 -5.45 18.20 -5.07
N LEU A 140 -4.51 17.27 -5.17
CA LEU A 140 -4.68 16.04 -5.93
C LEU A 140 -5.51 15.04 -5.12
N TYR A 141 -6.60 14.53 -5.68
CA TYR A 141 -7.44 13.53 -5.04
C TYR A 141 -7.20 12.14 -5.62
N LEU A 142 -7.14 11.15 -4.76
CA LEU A 142 -7.12 9.75 -5.15
C LEU A 142 -8.46 9.09 -4.77
N SER A 143 -9.01 8.32 -5.72
CA SER A 143 -10.19 7.51 -5.45
C SER A 143 -9.82 6.21 -4.74
N GLU A 144 -10.82 5.56 -4.15
CA GLU A 144 -10.70 4.14 -3.84
C GLU A 144 -10.52 3.30 -5.10
N PRO A 145 -9.89 2.09 -4.99
CA PRO A 145 -9.80 1.18 -6.12
C PRO A 145 -11.18 0.78 -6.63
N HIS A 146 -11.39 0.90 -7.94
CA HIS A 146 -12.64 0.54 -8.59
C HIS A 146 -12.40 -0.03 -9.99
N VAL A 147 -13.44 -0.58 -10.59
CA VAL A 147 -13.37 -1.11 -11.95
C VAL A 147 -13.64 0.01 -12.95
N GLU A 148 -12.72 0.22 -13.90
CA GLU A 148 -12.97 1.11 -15.02
C GLU A 148 -14.09 0.56 -15.90
N SER A 149 -15.15 1.33 -16.08
CA SER A 149 -16.37 0.89 -16.78
C SER A 149 -16.68 1.62 -18.08
N LEU A 150 -15.91 2.66 -18.43
CA LEU A 150 -16.14 3.47 -19.63
C LEU A 150 -15.55 2.85 -20.89
N LEU A 151 -14.53 1.99 -20.76
CA LEU A 151 -13.83 1.39 -21.88
C LEU A 151 -14.61 0.20 -22.44
N GLN A 152 -14.58 0.04 -23.76
CA GLN A 152 -15.24 -1.07 -24.43
C GLN A 152 -14.41 -2.35 -24.26
N ASP A 153 -15.05 -3.41 -23.79
CA ASP A 153 -14.48 -4.77 -23.63
C ASP A 153 -13.19 -4.83 -22.79
N TYR A 154 -12.98 -3.82 -21.91
CA TYR A 154 -11.83 -3.75 -21.03
C TYR A 154 -12.22 -3.16 -19.67
N TYR A 155 -12.03 -3.92 -18.61
CA TYR A 155 -12.50 -3.61 -17.25
C TYR A 155 -11.37 -3.76 -16.20
N PRO A 156 -10.30 -2.96 -16.30
CA PRO A 156 -9.22 -3.04 -15.33
C PRO A 156 -9.62 -2.47 -13.97
N TRP A 157 -8.99 -2.96 -12.92
CA TRP A 157 -9.00 -2.27 -11.64
C TRP A 157 -8.09 -1.05 -11.72
N VAL A 158 -8.61 0.09 -11.30
CA VAL A 158 -7.93 1.40 -11.35
C VAL A 158 -8.08 2.15 -10.04
N VAL A 159 -7.17 3.09 -9.81
CA VAL A 159 -7.33 4.21 -8.90
C VAL A 159 -7.37 5.47 -9.77
N SER A 160 -8.37 6.31 -9.58
CA SER A 160 -8.46 7.58 -10.29
C SER A 160 -7.78 8.68 -9.50
N VAL A 161 -6.92 9.42 -10.19
CA VAL A 161 -6.33 10.67 -9.70
C VAL A 161 -7.09 11.82 -10.33
N LEU A 162 -7.61 12.72 -9.52
CA LEU A 162 -8.43 13.83 -9.98
C LEU A 162 -7.87 15.16 -9.50
N GLN A 163 -7.89 16.16 -10.39
CA GLN A 163 -7.59 17.55 -10.06
C GLN A 163 -8.43 18.50 -10.92
N GLU A 164 -8.82 19.65 -10.37
CA GLU A 164 -9.35 20.76 -11.12
C GLU A 164 -8.22 21.60 -11.70
N LEU A 165 -8.26 21.87 -12.99
CA LEU A 165 -7.28 22.68 -13.71
C LEU A 165 -7.99 23.84 -14.40
N THR A 166 -7.24 24.93 -14.64
CA THR A 166 -7.75 26.10 -15.34
C THR A 166 -7.16 26.17 -16.73
N GLY A 167 -8.01 26.17 -17.76
CA GLY A 167 -7.58 26.33 -19.15
C GLY A 167 -7.19 27.76 -19.51
N ALA A 168 -6.70 27.95 -20.74
CA ALA A 168 -6.24 29.25 -21.26
C ALA A 168 -7.33 30.32 -21.33
N ASP A 169 -8.57 29.90 -21.45
CA ASP A 169 -9.78 30.76 -21.50
C ASP A 169 -10.36 31.05 -20.13
N GLY A 170 -9.69 30.62 -19.04
CA GLY A 170 -10.16 30.74 -17.67
C GLY A 170 -11.26 29.75 -17.29
N GLN A 171 -11.64 28.83 -18.16
CA GLN A 171 -12.61 27.77 -17.85
C GLN A 171 -11.97 26.74 -16.92
N ARG A 172 -12.71 26.33 -15.89
CA ARG A 172 -12.32 25.22 -15.04
C ARG A 172 -12.64 23.89 -15.75
N MET A 173 -11.70 23.00 -15.64
CA MET A 173 -11.81 21.64 -16.18
C MET A 173 -11.41 20.65 -15.09
N ARG A 174 -12.06 19.52 -15.06
CA ARG A 174 -11.67 18.40 -14.20
C ARG A 174 -10.93 17.37 -15.01
N VAL A 175 -9.70 17.11 -14.63
CA VAL A 175 -8.89 16.06 -15.22
C VAL A 175 -8.90 14.83 -14.31
N VAL A 176 -9.22 13.69 -14.88
CA VAL A 176 -9.22 12.40 -14.20
C VAL A 176 -8.23 11.49 -14.93
N ILE A 177 -7.25 10.98 -14.20
CA ILE A 177 -6.30 9.99 -14.71
C ILE A 177 -6.59 8.66 -14.03
N ASP A 178 -6.95 7.66 -14.81
CA ASP A 178 -7.14 6.30 -14.31
C ASP A 178 -5.81 5.54 -14.38
N ILE A 179 -5.31 5.16 -13.23
CA ILE A 179 -4.05 4.43 -13.06
C ILE A 179 -4.37 2.97 -12.79
N ARG A 180 -3.66 2.06 -13.43
CA ARG A 180 -3.77 0.63 -13.18
C ARG A 180 -3.43 0.31 -11.72
N PHE A 181 -4.39 -0.27 -11.00
CA PHE A 181 -4.24 -0.57 -9.57
C PHE A 181 -3.08 -1.55 -9.30
N SER A 182 -2.82 -2.49 -10.22
CA SER A 182 -1.68 -3.40 -10.08
C SER A 182 -0.33 -2.68 -9.97
N LYS A 183 -0.22 -1.43 -10.47
CA LYS A 183 1.01 -0.66 -10.31
C LYS A 183 1.25 -0.24 -8.86
N ILE A 184 0.19 0.10 -8.14
CA ILE A 184 0.25 0.43 -6.71
C ILE A 184 0.52 -0.84 -5.90
N SER A 185 -0.17 -1.94 -6.22
CA SER A 185 0.02 -3.21 -5.53
C SER A 185 1.44 -3.76 -5.67
N ASP A 186 2.08 -3.57 -6.84
CA ASP A 186 3.46 -4.00 -7.07
C ASP A 186 4.46 -3.38 -6.06
N TYR A 187 4.22 -2.15 -5.61
CA TYR A 187 5.07 -1.50 -4.60
C TYR A 187 4.93 -2.14 -3.21
N VAL A 188 3.79 -2.74 -2.92
CA VAL A 188 3.49 -3.39 -1.64
C VAL A 188 3.89 -4.87 -1.67
N ASP A 189 3.60 -5.56 -2.77
CA ASP A 189 3.88 -6.98 -2.93
C ASP A 189 5.37 -7.30 -3.01
N ASN A 190 6.15 -6.39 -3.60
CA ASN A 190 7.60 -6.59 -3.76
C ASN A 190 8.42 -6.25 -2.50
N VAL A 191 7.77 -5.87 -1.42
CA VAL A 191 8.45 -5.60 -0.16
C VAL A 191 8.67 -6.90 0.61
N GLY A 192 9.94 -7.28 0.76
CA GLY A 192 10.32 -8.51 1.46
C GLY A 192 10.22 -8.37 2.98
N ILE A 193 9.23 -8.99 3.59
CA ILE A 193 9.06 -9.06 5.05
C ILE A 193 9.20 -10.52 5.49
N GLY A 194 10.43 -11.01 5.60
CA GLY A 194 10.68 -12.41 6.00
C GLY A 194 9.97 -13.43 5.09
N GLN A 195 9.66 -14.61 5.64
CA GLN A 195 9.02 -15.69 4.87
C GLN A 195 7.48 -15.62 4.86
N HIS A 196 6.88 -14.96 5.83
CA HIS A 196 5.41 -14.97 6.05
C HIS A 196 4.82 -13.58 6.28
N GLY A 197 5.66 -12.55 6.31
CA GLY A 197 5.22 -11.17 6.46
C GLY A 197 4.65 -10.62 5.14
N TYR A 198 3.75 -9.67 5.26
CA TYR A 198 3.15 -8.95 4.13
C TYR A 198 2.79 -7.52 4.54
N CYS A 199 2.71 -6.63 3.55
CA CYS A 199 2.15 -5.30 3.70
C CYS A 199 0.72 -5.24 3.18
N PHE A 200 -0.06 -4.31 3.71
CA PHE A 200 -1.38 -3.94 3.17
C PHE A 200 -1.59 -2.43 3.35
N ILE A 201 -2.56 -1.87 2.65
CA ILE A 201 -2.90 -0.44 2.69
C ILE A 201 -4.29 -0.30 3.28
N THR A 202 -4.45 0.64 4.21
CA THR A 202 -5.75 1.04 4.76
C THR A 202 -6.02 2.52 4.49
N ASP A 203 -7.29 2.89 4.54
CA ASP A 203 -7.69 4.28 4.67
C ASP A 203 -7.49 4.81 6.11
N SER A 204 -7.85 6.07 6.33
CA SER A 204 -7.80 6.72 7.65
C SER A 204 -8.75 6.11 8.69
N ASN A 205 -9.78 5.36 8.25
CA ASN A 205 -10.74 4.68 9.11
C ASN A 205 -10.31 3.26 9.46
N GLY A 206 -9.23 2.77 8.84
CA GLY A 206 -8.72 1.40 9.00
C GLY A 206 -9.39 0.40 8.06
N GLU A 207 -10.15 0.84 7.06
CA GLU A 207 -10.67 -0.01 6.02
C GLU A 207 -9.56 -0.42 5.04
N ILE A 208 -9.55 -1.69 4.65
CA ILE A 208 -8.48 -2.23 3.80
C ILE A 208 -8.71 -1.84 2.35
N ILE A 209 -7.85 -0.96 1.84
CA ILE A 209 -7.81 -0.56 0.42
C ILE A 209 -7.13 -1.63 -0.42
N TYR A 210 -6.00 -2.16 0.06
CA TYR A 210 -5.25 -3.20 -0.62
C TYR A 210 -4.72 -4.25 0.36
N HIS A 211 -4.79 -5.51 -0.05
CA HIS A 211 -4.20 -6.64 0.67
C HIS A 211 -3.71 -7.71 -0.31
N PRO A 212 -2.51 -8.30 -0.13
CA PRO A 212 -1.98 -9.34 -1.04
C PRO A 212 -2.88 -10.57 -1.18
N GLN A 213 -3.68 -10.84 -0.14
CA GLN A 213 -4.64 -11.95 -0.12
C GLN A 213 -6.10 -11.46 -0.16
N GLN A 214 -6.37 -10.43 -0.94
CA GLN A 214 -7.66 -9.75 -1.02
C GLN A 214 -8.83 -10.70 -1.34
N GLN A 215 -8.60 -11.72 -2.15
CA GLN A 215 -9.61 -12.74 -2.46
C GLN A 215 -10.05 -13.54 -1.24
N LEU A 216 -9.14 -13.81 -0.30
CA LEU A 216 -9.47 -14.51 0.95
C LEU A 216 -10.28 -13.61 1.90
N LEU A 217 -10.01 -12.31 1.90
CA LEU A 217 -10.78 -11.33 2.67
C LEU A 217 -12.21 -11.21 2.12
N TYR A 218 -12.38 -11.03 0.82
CA TYR A 218 -13.70 -10.92 0.19
C TYR A 218 -14.55 -12.19 0.33
N SER A 219 -13.91 -13.37 0.29
CA SER A 219 -14.61 -14.63 0.51
C SER A 219 -14.94 -14.91 1.99
N GLY A 220 -14.46 -14.08 2.92
CA GLY A 220 -14.62 -14.27 4.36
C GLY A 220 -13.79 -15.42 4.94
N LEU A 221 -12.90 -16.01 4.15
CA LEU A 221 -11.99 -17.08 4.59
C LEU A 221 -10.83 -16.56 5.45
N LYS A 222 -10.48 -15.28 5.31
CA LYS A 222 -9.52 -14.59 6.14
C LYS A 222 -10.13 -13.31 6.70
N LYS A 223 -9.77 -12.96 7.93
CA LYS A 223 -10.10 -11.66 8.55
C LYS A 223 -8.80 -11.07 9.06
N GLU A 224 -8.54 -9.83 8.71
CA GLU A 224 -7.46 -9.07 9.33
C GLU A 224 -7.97 -8.41 10.62
N ALA A 225 -7.22 -8.59 11.70
CA ALA A 225 -7.54 -7.96 12.97
C ALA A 225 -6.97 -6.54 13.00
N THR A 226 -7.56 -5.63 12.23
CA THR A 226 -7.20 -4.20 12.25
C THR A 226 -7.76 -3.49 13.48
N ALA A 227 -8.81 -4.07 14.10
CA ALA A 227 -9.43 -3.54 15.31
C ALA A 227 -8.44 -3.60 16.49
N GLY A 228 -8.09 -2.43 17.02
CA GLY A 228 -7.13 -2.29 18.13
C GLY A 228 -5.70 -2.02 17.70
N LEU A 229 -5.40 -2.02 16.40
CA LEU A 229 -4.13 -1.54 15.88
C LEU A 229 -4.16 0.00 15.85
N ASN A 230 -3.09 0.64 16.32
CA ASN A 230 -2.94 2.08 16.14
C ASN A 230 -2.46 2.36 14.70
N LEU A 231 -3.42 2.49 13.78
CA LEU A 231 -3.15 2.75 12.36
C LEU A 231 -2.97 4.25 12.04
N THR A 232 -3.14 5.13 13.03
CA THR A 232 -3.12 6.59 12.83
C THR A 232 -1.77 7.23 13.12
N SER A 233 -0.80 6.48 13.64
CA SER A 233 0.53 6.99 13.94
C SER A 233 1.61 6.07 13.43
N ASP A 234 2.65 6.66 12.87
CA ASP A 234 3.86 5.95 12.47
C ASP A 234 4.50 5.25 13.67
N GLY A 235 4.95 4.04 13.47
CA GLY A 235 5.64 3.28 14.49
C GLY A 235 5.49 1.77 14.34
N SER A 236 6.10 1.07 15.28
CA SER A 236 6.00 -0.38 15.37
C SER A 236 5.43 -0.79 16.70
N PHE A 237 4.64 -1.83 16.71
CA PHE A 237 4.06 -2.41 17.90
C PHE A 237 4.06 -3.94 17.80
N GLU A 238 4.12 -4.58 18.95
CA GLU A 238 4.07 -6.02 19.10
C GLU A 238 2.75 -6.41 19.75
N THR A 239 2.08 -7.39 19.16
CA THR A 239 0.98 -8.13 19.79
C THR A 239 1.48 -9.52 20.16
N ASP A 240 0.66 -10.34 20.82
CA ASP A 240 1.07 -11.68 21.29
C ASP A 240 1.69 -12.54 20.18
N ASP A 241 1.17 -12.41 18.94
CA ASP A 241 1.56 -13.27 17.82
C ASP A 241 2.15 -12.52 16.62
N LEU A 242 2.12 -11.17 16.60
CA LEU A 242 2.47 -10.37 15.43
C LEU A 242 3.35 -9.18 15.80
N ILE A 243 4.29 -8.87 14.91
CA ILE A 243 5.03 -7.60 14.88
C ILE A 243 4.47 -6.80 13.71
N CYS A 244 3.94 -5.62 13.99
CA CYS A 244 3.36 -4.72 13.00
C CYS A 244 4.12 -3.41 12.97
N SER A 245 4.30 -2.86 11.76
CA SER A 245 4.84 -1.52 11.56
C SER A 245 3.87 -0.72 10.69
N VAL A 246 3.63 0.52 11.06
CA VAL A 246 2.71 1.44 10.39
C VAL A 246 3.47 2.66 9.90
N ARG A 247 3.14 3.10 8.71
CA ARG A 247 3.64 4.35 8.13
C ARG A 247 2.51 5.05 7.38
N SER A 248 2.27 6.31 7.71
CA SER A 248 1.35 7.16 6.94
C SER A 248 1.94 7.49 5.57
N LEU A 249 1.05 7.60 4.58
CA LEU A 249 1.39 8.20 3.30
C LEU A 249 1.10 9.69 3.44
N ASP A 250 2.14 10.51 3.27
CA ASP A 250 1.97 11.96 3.20
C ASP A 250 1.30 12.30 1.86
N ASN A 251 0.15 12.96 1.92
CA ASN A 251 -0.60 13.49 0.77
C ASN A 251 -0.15 14.91 0.45
#